data_e06a7dc81a4598345a281f10bfc613a1
#
_entry.id   e06a7dc81a4598345a281f10bfc613a1
#
_cell.length_a   1.000
_cell.length_b   1.000
_cell.length_c   1.000
_cell.angle_alpha   90.00
_cell.angle_beta   90.00
_cell.angle_gamma   90.00
#
_symmetry.space_group_name_H-M   'P 1'
#
loop_
_entity.id
_entity.type
_entity.pdbx_description
1 polymer ?
#
loop_
_entity_poly.entity_id
_entity_poly.type
_entity_poly.pdbx_seq_one_letter_code
_entity_poly.pdbx_strand_id
1 'polypeptide(L)'
;MIKNKTSKLFGLVLISINILSDLSGDPGEIIAVKLNQNEVVNSHLIIEKEGVRYAMIALPFDKQGKSIKFNNRNILINEKNFGESRITIENTSMVNLSSEDSLRVFKESQLIKKALEKYSTEFKSNLSFIIPVKGAISSRYGKKRFINESPRSPHLALDIAATTGTEIVAPERGKVILIGDFFYSGNYLILDHGHGLLSSYSHLSKISVSVNQFVEQGEKVGEVGSTGRVTGPHLHWSVYLDNTRINPESIIKKNFLETIL
;
A
#
# COMPACT_ATOMS: atom_id res chain seq x y z
N MET A 1 26.71 -42.62 -66.19
CA MET A 1 27.26 -41.89 -65.05
C MET A 1 26.24 -40.88 -64.55
N ILE A 2 25.49 -41.21 -63.52
CA ILE A 2 24.43 -40.37 -62.97
C ILE A 2 24.98 -39.81 -61.67
N LYS A 3 25.15 -38.50 -61.59
CA LYS A 3 25.61 -37.80 -60.36
C LYS A 3 24.39 -37.43 -59.51
N ASN A 4 24.22 -38.12 -58.38
CA ASN A 4 23.29 -37.73 -57.32
C ASN A 4 23.74 -36.44 -56.66
N LYS A 5 22.89 -35.38 -56.68
CA LYS A 5 23.01 -34.19 -55.86
C LYS A 5 22.15 -34.40 -54.60
N THR A 6 22.82 -34.62 -53.47
CA THR A 6 22.19 -34.57 -52.17
C THR A 6 22.00 -33.12 -51.74
N SER A 7 20.77 -32.67 -51.69
CA SER A 7 20.36 -31.40 -51.14
C SER A 7 20.36 -31.51 -49.61
N LYS A 8 21.24 -30.80 -48.93
CA LYS A 8 21.22 -30.61 -47.49
C LYS A 8 20.22 -29.51 -47.16
N LEU A 9 19.07 -29.90 -46.60
CA LEU A 9 18.08 -28.99 -46.03
C LEU A 9 18.62 -28.47 -44.70
N PHE A 10 19.07 -27.24 -44.63
CA PHE A 10 19.39 -26.56 -43.35
C PHE A 10 18.05 -26.10 -42.72
N GLY A 11 17.63 -26.80 -41.71
CA GLY A 11 16.52 -26.38 -40.88
C GLY A 11 16.91 -25.15 -40.04
N LEU A 12 16.33 -24.00 -40.37
CA LEU A 12 16.45 -22.78 -39.57
C LEU A 12 15.61 -22.96 -38.30
N VAL A 13 16.25 -23.25 -37.20
CA VAL A 13 15.59 -23.23 -35.87
C VAL A 13 15.42 -21.75 -35.51
N LEU A 14 14.24 -21.21 -35.72
CA LEU A 14 13.84 -19.91 -35.20
C LEU A 14 13.70 -20.07 -33.67
N ILE A 15 14.74 -19.74 -32.91
CA ILE A 15 14.64 -19.50 -31.49
C ILE A 15 13.89 -18.19 -31.32
N SER A 16 12.59 -18.25 -31.05
CA SER A 16 11.81 -17.10 -30.59
C SER A 16 12.34 -16.71 -29.20
N ILE A 17 13.25 -15.76 -29.16
CA ILE A 17 13.60 -15.06 -27.92
C ILE A 17 12.35 -14.27 -27.54
N ASN A 18 11.54 -14.81 -26.65
CA ASN A 18 10.55 -14.01 -25.94
C ASN A 18 11.33 -13.01 -25.09
N ILE A 19 11.52 -11.80 -25.60
CA ILE A 19 11.91 -10.66 -24.80
C ILE A 19 10.70 -10.40 -23.89
N LEU A 20 10.71 -11.03 -22.70
CA LEU A 20 9.85 -10.56 -21.62
C LEU A 20 10.30 -9.12 -21.35
N SER A 21 9.45 -8.14 -21.68
CA SER A 21 9.67 -6.78 -21.23
C SER A 21 9.86 -6.84 -19.71
N ASP A 22 11.01 -6.36 -19.23
CA ASP A 22 11.29 -6.32 -17.80
C ASP A 22 10.17 -5.51 -17.12
N LEU A 23 9.42 -6.17 -16.24
CA LEU A 23 8.40 -5.51 -15.45
C LEU A 23 9.10 -4.52 -14.52
N SER A 24 8.62 -3.28 -14.50
CA SER A 24 9.17 -2.27 -13.59
C SER A 24 8.09 -1.29 -13.14
N GLY A 25 8.35 -0.61 -12.03
CA GLY A 25 7.49 0.45 -11.50
C GLY A 25 8.17 1.21 -10.37
N ASP A 26 7.53 2.27 -9.92
CA ASP A 26 8.05 3.10 -8.85
C ASP A 26 7.73 2.50 -7.47
N PRO A 27 8.55 2.79 -6.44
CA PRO A 27 8.28 2.38 -5.07
C PRO A 27 6.89 2.85 -4.61
N GLY A 28 6.11 1.93 -4.04
CA GLY A 28 4.76 2.19 -3.59
C GLY A 28 3.68 2.07 -4.68
N GLU A 29 4.02 1.76 -5.91
CA GLU A 29 3.02 1.43 -6.93
C GLU A 29 2.53 -0.01 -6.80
N ILE A 30 1.37 -0.28 -7.38
CA ILE A 30 0.87 -1.62 -7.69
C ILE A 30 1.03 -1.83 -9.18
N ILE A 31 1.61 -2.96 -9.57
CA ILE A 31 1.63 -3.40 -10.96
C ILE A 31 0.77 -4.65 -11.14
N ALA A 32 0.16 -4.78 -12.32
CA ALA A 32 -0.60 -5.94 -12.70
C ALA A 32 0.30 -6.91 -13.47
N VAL A 33 0.47 -8.12 -12.94
CA VAL A 33 1.26 -9.16 -13.60
C VAL A 33 0.33 -10.19 -14.20
N LYS A 34 0.28 -10.25 -15.53
CA LYS A 34 -0.54 -11.23 -16.25
C LYS A 34 -0.12 -12.66 -15.87
N LEU A 35 -1.10 -13.49 -15.53
CA LEU A 35 -0.91 -14.90 -15.20
C LEU A 35 -1.17 -15.78 -16.43
N ASN A 36 -0.39 -16.86 -16.56
CA ASN A 36 -0.67 -17.90 -17.52
C ASN A 36 -1.94 -18.68 -17.10
N GLN A 37 -2.55 -19.42 -18.03
CA GLN A 37 -3.85 -20.07 -17.84
C GLN A 37 -3.90 -20.98 -16.61
N ASN A 38 -2.81 -21.73 -16.32
CA ASN A 38 -2.72 -22.67 -15.20
C ASN A 38 -1.76 -22.17 -14.10
N GLU A 39 -1.36 -20.89 -14.12
CA GLU A 39 -0.45 -20.35 -13.14
C GLU A 39 -1.13 -20.21 -11.78
N VAL A 40 -0.62 -20.93 -10.78
CA VAL A 40 -1.11 -20.87 -9.41
C VAL A 40 -0.37 -19.76 -8.69
N VAL A 41 -1.10 -18.91 -8.01
CA VAL A 41 -0.59 -17.84 -7.19
C VAL A 41 -1.30 -17.90 -5.84
N ASN A 42 -0.53 -18.05 -4.79
CA ASN A 42 -1.05 -18.10 -3.42
C ASN A 42 -0.93 -16.70 -2.79
N SER A 43 -1.95 -16.33 -2.01
CA SER A 43 -1.91 -15.15 -1.16
C SER A 43 -1.63 -13.82 -1.89
N HIS A 44 -2.25 -13.60 -3.06
CA HIS A 44 -2.24 -12.30 -3.76
C HIS A 44 -3.64 -11.90 -4.20
N LEU A 45 -3.86 -10.59 -4.29
CA LEU A 45 -5.08 -10.06 -4.89
C LEU A 45 -5.03 -10.34 -6.41
N ILE A 46 -5.97 -11.16 -6.90
CA ILE A 46 -6.11 -11.49 -8.32
C ILE A 46 -7.29 -10.71 -8.89
N ILE A 47 -7.07 -9.94 -9.93
CA ILE A 47 -8.13 -9.28 -10.72
C ILE A 47 -8.27 -10.03 -12.05
N GLU A 48 -9.53 -10.27 -12.46
CA GLU A 48 -9.85 -10.83 -13.75
C GLU A 48 -10.51 -9.77 -14.62
N LYS A 49 -10.02 -9.61 -15.85
CA LYS A 49 -10.57 -8.70 -16.86
C LYS A 49 -10.54 -9.40 -18.22
N GLU A 50 -11.70 -9.46 -18.87
CA GLU A 50 -11.84 -10.08 -20.21
C GLU A 50 -11.28 -11.52 -20.28
N GLY A 51 -11.49 -12.32 -19.22
CA GLY A 51 -11.00 -13.70 -19.13
C GLY A 51 -9.50 -13.83 -18.88
N VAL A 52 -8.78 -12.72 -18.64
CA VAL A 52 -7.37 -12.70 -18.29
C VAL A 52 -7.21 -12.41 -16.79
N ARG A 53 -6.39 -13.24 -16.13
CA ARG A 53 -6.08 -13.10 -14.69
C ARG A 53 -4.80 -12.30 -14.51
N TYR A 54 -4.83 -11.38 -13.55
CA TYR A 54 -3.67 -10.54 -13.18
C TYR A 54 -3.44 -10.62 -11.67
N ALA A 55 -2.21 -10.89 -11.26
CA ALA A 55 -1.78 -10.72 -9.87
C ALA A 55 -1.40 -9.25 -9.63
N MET A 56 -1.95 -8.66 -8.57
CA MET A 56 -1.61 -7.30 -8.15
C MET A 56 -0.40 -7.36 -7.23
N ILE A 57 0.71 -6.77 -7.66
CA ILE A 57 2.00 -6.82 -6.93
C ILE A 57 2.35 -5.42 -6.44
N ALA A 58 2.43 -5.23 -5.12
CA ALA A 58 2.92 -4.01 -4.52
C ALA A 58 4.45 -3.91 -4.61
N LEU A 59 4.97 -2.74 -4.92
CA LEU A 59 6.40 -2.47 -5.06
C LEU A 59 6.97 -1.87 -3.76
N PRO A 60 7.76 -2.63 -2.95
CA PRO A 60 8.23 -2.18 -1.65
C PRO A 60 9.17 -0.97 -1.75
N PHE A 61 8.96 0.03 -0.89
CA PHE A 61 9.76 1.24 -0.84
C PHE A 61 11.25 0.98 -0.53
N ASP A 62 11.56 0.00 0.33
CA ASP A 62 12.91 -0.35 0.76
C ASP A 62 13.70 -1.16 -0.29
N LYS A 63 13.09 -1.48 -1.42
CA LYS A 63 13.69 -2.23 -2.53
C LYS A 63 14.02 -1.36 -3.74
N GLN A 64 14.04 -0.04 -3.59
CA GLN A 64 14.43 0.87 -4.68
C GLN A 64 15.79 0.49 -5.29
N GLY A 65 15.90 0.55 -6.60
CA GLY A 65 17.08 0.15 -7.37
C GLY A 65 17.33 -1.36 -7.41
N LYS A 66 16.42 -2.18 -6.88
CA LYS A 66 16.54 -3.65 -6.82
C LYS A 66 15.38 -4.32 -7.51
N SER A 67 15.61 -5.57 -7.94
CA SER A 67 14.54 -6.43 -8.44
C SER A 67 13.99 -7.32 -7.34
N ILE A 68 12.66 -7.51 -7.37
CA ILE A 68 11.96 -8.55 -6.61
C ILE A 68 11.54 -9.67 -7.54
N LYS A 69 11.32 -10.87 -6.99
CA LYS A 69 10.83 -12.02 -7.75
C LYS A 69 9.35 -12.24 -7.50
N PHE A 70 8.60 -12.43 -8.57
CA PHE A 70 7.25 -12.97 -8.55
C PHE A 70 7.20 -14.18 -9.48
N ASN A 71 7.07 -15.38 -8.92
CA ASN A 71 7.26 -16.65 -9.64
C ASN A 71 8.61 -16.65 -10.40
N ASN A 72 8.59 -16.83 -11.71
CA ASN A 72 9.76 -16.82 -12.60
C ASN A 72 10.05 -15.45 -13.23
N ARG A 73 9.36 -14.39 -12.82
CA ARG A 73 9.53 -13.02 -13.34
C ARG A 73 10.35 -12.18 -12.38
N ASN A 74 11.22 -11.33 -12.91
CA ASN A 74 11.88 -10.27 -12.16
C ASN A 74 11.12 -8.97 -12.38
N ILE A 75 10.96 -8.20 -11.32
CA ILE A 75 10.27 -6.90 -11.32
C ILE A 75 11.24 -5.89 -10.74
N LEU A 76 11.67 -4.94 -11.57
CA LEU A 76 12.57 -3.86 -11.16
C LEU A 76 11.78 -2.77 -10.44
N ILE A 77 12.24 -2.38 -9.25
CA ILE A 77 11.72 -1.22 -8.54
C ILE A 77 12.64 -0.05 -8.83
N ASN A 78 12.10 0.96 -9.51
CA ASN A 78 12.87 2.14 -9.92
C ASN A 78 13.46 2.88 -8.72
N GLU A 79 14.55 3.61 -8.93
CA GLU A 79 14.99 4.63 -7.99
C GLU A 79 14.14 5.89 -8.16
N LYS A 80 13.63 6.44 -7.06
CA LYS A 80 12.81 7.65 -7.07
C LYS A 80 13.12 8.56 -5.90
N ASN A 81 13.35 9.83 -6.19
CA ASN A 81 13.48 10.85 -5.16
C ASN A 81 12.09 11.43 -4.81
N PHE A 82 11.62 11.18 -3.60
CA PHE A 82 10.34 11.67 -3.09
C PHE A 82 10.49 13.01 -2.32
N GLY A 83 11.68 13.56 -2.24
CA GLY A 83 11.98 14.75 -1.45
C GLY A 83 12.04 14.48 0.06
N GLU A 84 12.05 15.56 0.84
CA GLU A 84 12.21 15.52 2.30
C GLU A 84 11.04 16.21 3.01
N SER A 85 10.81 15.82 4.26
CA SER A 85 9.90 16.46 5.20
C SER A 85 10.63 16.67 6.52
N ARG A 86 10.72 17.92 6.96
CA ARG A 86 11.32 18.31 8.25
C ARG A 86 10.22 18.87 9.13
N ILE A 87 10.02 18.28 10.28
CA ILE A 87 8.98 18.70 11.24
C ILE A 87 9.60 18.87 12.63
N THR A 88 9.07 19.82 13.38
CA THR A 88 9.42 20.02 14.78
C THR A 88 8.26 19.54 15.65
N ILE A 89 8.57 18.68 16.62
CA ILE A 89 7.66 18.23 17.66
C ILE A 89 8.11 18.89 18.97
N GLU A 90 7.29 19.77 19.51
CA GLU A 90 7.58 20.51 20.74
C GLU A 90 7.53 19.59 21.97
N ASN A 91 6.59 18.67 22.01
CA ASN A 91 6.52 17.67 23.06
C ASN A 91 7.64 16.64 22.92
N THR A 92 8.77 16.88 23.59
CA THR A 92 9.96 16.03 23.53
C THR A 92 9.74 14.61 24.05
N SER A 93 8.75 14.36 24.93
CA SER A 93 8.42 13.02 25.39
C SER A 93 7.89 12.13 24.26
N MET A 94 7.28 12.73 23.23
CA MET A 94 6.86 12.02 22.03
C MET A 94 8.00 11.70 21.04
N VAL A 95 9.21 12.20 21.32
CA VAL A 95 10.42 11.99 20.51
C VAL A 95 11.44 11.15 21.25
N ASN A 96 11.66 11.45 22.55
CA ASN A 96 12.57 10.76 23.45
C ASN A 96 11.73 9.99 24.47
N LEU A 97 11.51 8.71 24.19
CA LEU A 97 10.60 7.87 24.97
C LEU A 97 11.18 7.52 26.34
N SER A 98 10.33 7.50 27.35
CA SER A 98 10.59 6.80 28.60
C SER A 98 10.68 5.29 28.39
N SER A 99 11.16 4.53 29.37
CA SER A 99 11.16 3.07 29.33
C SER A 99 9.72 2.52 29.26
N GLU A 100 8.78 3.15 29.94
CA GLU A 100 7.36 2.77 29.92
C GLU A 100 6.73 3.01 28.55
N ASP A 101 6.93 4.21 27.97
CA ASP A 101 6.45 4.53 26.61
C ASP A 101 7.09 3.63 25.57
N SER A 102 8.37 3.30 25.70
CA SER A 102 9.06 2.37 24.80
C SER A 102 8.41 0.99 24.82
N LEU A 103 8.06 0.48 26.01
CA LEU A 103 7.35 -0.79 26.16
C LEU A 103 5.92 -0.72 25.61
N ARG A 104 5.22 0.40 25.81
CA ARG A 104 3.89 0.66 25.22
C ARG A 104 3.97 0.62 23.69
N VAL A 105 4.86 1.41 23.11
CA VAL A 105 5.07 1.46 21.65
C VAL A 105 5.44 0.08 21.08
N PHE A 106 6.28 -0.68 21.78
CA PHE A 106 6.63 -2.04 21.36
C PHE A 106 5.39 -2.94 21.29
N LYS A 107 4.59 -3.01 22.37
CA LYS A 107 3.36 -3.81 22.42
C LYS A 107 2.37 -3.40 21.34
N GLU A 108 2.15 -2.09 21.17
CA GLU A 108 1.26 -1.53 20.15
C GLU A 108 1.71 -1.89 18.73
N SER A 109 3.03 -1.83 18.47
CA SER A 109 3.59 -2.21 17.17
C SER A 109 3.34 -3.68 16.82
N GLN A 110 3.36 -4.58 17.82
CA GLN A 110 3.04 -5.99 17.62
C GLN A 110 1.56 -6.20 17.28
N LEU A 111 0.65 -5.46 17.95
CA LEU A 111 -0.79 -5.51 17.65
C LEU A 111 -1.08 -5.03 16.22
N ILE A 112 -0.51 -3.89 15.83
CA ILE A 112 -0.67 -3.34 14.48
C ILE A 112 -0.08 -4.31 13.45
N LYS A 113 1.14 -4.83 13.68
CA LYS A 113 1.78 -5.80 12.78
C LYS A 113 0.90 -7.02 12.57
N LYS A 114 0.38 -7.62 13.65
CA LYS A 114 -0.53 -8.77 13.58
C LYS A 114 -1.80 -8.46 12.78
N ALA A 115 -2.37 -7.26 12.94
CA ALA A 115 -3.55 -6.85 12.18
C ALA A 115 -3.22 -6.69 10.68
N LEU A 116 -2.04 -6.15 10.34
CA LEU A 116 -1.59 -5.96 8.96
C LEU A 116 -1.26 -7.28 8.24
N GLU A 117 -1.01 -8.37 8.97
CA GLU A 117 -0.82 -9.73 8.42
C GLU A 117 -2.15 -10.41 8.05
N LYS A 118 -3.30 -9.72 8.27
CA LYS A 118 -4.62 -10.28 7.95
C LYS A 118 -4.76 -10.48 6.44
N TYR A 119 -5.23 -11.68 6.08
CA TYR A 119 -5.55 -12.06 4.71
C TYR A 119 -6.92 -12.72 4.68
N SER A 120 -7.95 -11.95 4.31
CA SER A 120 -9.33 -12.42 4.23
C SER A 120 -9.69 -12.79 2.80
N THR A 121 -10.37 -13.92 2.61
CA THR A 121 -10.85 -14.41 1.31
C THR A 121 -12.36 -14.36 1.15
N GLU A 122 -13.07 -13.96 2.22
CA GLU A 122 -14.54 -13.90 2.27
C GLU A 122 -15.12 -12.81 1.36
N PHE A 123 -14.32 -11.80 1.06
CA PHE A 123 -14.67 -10.68 0.19
C PHE A 123 -13.40 -10.18 -0.52
N LYS A 124 -13.58 -9.38 -1.56
CA LYS A 124 -12.50 -8.96 -2.43
C LYS A 124 -12.72 -7.52 -2.88
N SER A 125 -11.66 -6.73 -2.85
CA SER A 125 -11.61 -5.39 -3.41
C SER A 125 -11.73 -5.40 -4.94
N ASN A 126 -12.36 -4.38 -5.49
CA ASN A 126 -12.33 -4.06 -6.91
C ASN A 126 -11.32 -2.96 -7.24
N LEU A 127 -10.51 -2.53 -6.25
CA LEU A 127 -9.51 -1.45 -6.37
C LEU A 127 -10.10 -0.08 -6.81
N SER A 128 -11.36 0.17 -6.49
CA SER A 128 -12.05 1.43 -6.81
C SER A 128 -12.10 2.35 -5.59
N PHE A 129 -10.95 2.85 -5.17
CA PHE A 129 -10.84 3.68 -3.97
C PHE A 129 -11.26 5.12 -4.24
N ILE A 130 -12.00 5.70 -3.29
CA ILE A 130 -12.26 7.14 -3.22
C ILE A 130 -11.34 7.79 -2.18
N ILE A 131 -11.18 9.11 -2.25
CA ILE A 131 -10.46 9.86 -1.22
C ILE A 131 -11.24 9.84 0.10
N PRO A 132 -10.61 9.45 1.24
CA PRO A 132 -11.35 9.23 2.49
C PRO A 132 -11.78 10.51 3.21
N VAL A 133 -11.18 11.65 2.90
CA VAL A 133 -11.52 12.94 3.53
C VAL A 133 -11.32 14.10 2.56
N LYS A 134 -12.17 15.10 2.65
CA LYS A 134 -11.99 16.37 1.90
C LYS A 134 -10.98 17.26 2.62
N GLY A 135 -9.87 17.58 1.97
CA GLY A 135 -8.83 18.40 2.55
C GLY A 135 -7.64 18.65 1.61
N ALA A 136 -6.69 19.44 2.05
CA ALA A 136 -5.46 19.69 1.30
C ALA A 136 -4.41 18.61 1.61
N ILE A 137 -3.73 18.11 0.58
CA ILE A 137 -2.60 17.18 0.80
C ILE A 137 -1.46 17.94 1.46
N SER A 138 -1.15 17.62 2.70
CA SER A 138 -0.08 18.27 3.49
C SER A 138 1.24 17.50 3.42
N SER A 139 1.21 16.17 3.29
CA SER A 139 2.42 15.37 3.07
C SER A 139 2.13 14.17 2.19
N ARG A 140 2.99 13.97 1.18
CA ARG A 140 2.89 12.85 0.23
C ARG A 140 3.72 11.66 0.65
N TYR A 141 3.40 10.51 0.08
CA TYR A 141 4.14 9.26 0.24
C TYR A 141 5.61 9.38 -0.18
N GLY A 142 6.48 8.65 0.52
CA GLY A 142 7.88 8.40 0.16
C GLY A 142 8.88 9.44 0.68
N LYS A 143 8.43 10.57 1.24
CA LYS A 143 9.34 11.61 1.72
C LYS A 143 10.28 11.09 2.81
N LYS A 144 11.57 11.39 2.69
CA LYS A 144 12.53 11.25 3.81
C LYS A 144 12.08 12.15 4.94
N ARG A 145 11.97 11.60 6.15
CA ARG A 145 11.44 12.33 7.32
C ARG A 145 12.54 12.65 8.30
N PHE A 146 12.55 13.91 8.75
CA PHE A 146 13.35 14.37 9.88
C PHE A 146 12.41 14.93 10.95
N ILE A 147 12.58 14.48 12.19
CA ILE A 147 11.87 15.01 13.36
C ILE A 147 12.90 15.58 14.32
N ASN A 148 12.78 16.87 14.63
CA ASN A 148 13.78 17.62 15.42
C ASN A 148 15.20 17.37 14.86
N GLU A 149 15.37 17.53 13.55
CA GLU A 149 16.58 17.31 12.77
C GLU A 149 17.13 15.87 12.77
N SER A 150 16.54 14.96 13.54
CA SER A 150 16.92 13.55 13.58
C SER A 150 16.24 12.76 12.47
N PRO A 151 16.96 11.93 11.68
CA PRO A 151 16.37 11.10 10.65
C PRO A 151 15.40 10.07 11.24
N ARG A 152 14.30 9.84 10.56
CA ARG A 152 13.25 8.86 10.91
C ARG A 152 12.88 8.02 9.68
N SER A 153 12.09 6.98 9.92
CA SER A 153 11.53 6.17 8.82
C SER A 153 10.79 7.07 7.82
N PRO A 154 10.87 6.77 6.52
CA PRO A 154 10.18 7.53 5.48
C PRO A 154 8.68 7.64 5.76
N HIS A 155 8.06 8.69 5.23
CA HIS A 155 6.61 8.90 5.29
C HIS A 155 5.90 8.02 4.25
N LEU A 156 5.44 6.83 4.64
CA LEU A 156 4.79 5.87 3.73
C LEU A 156 3.27 5.92 3.87
N ALA A 157 2.70 7.12 3.73
CA ALA A 157 1.29 7.44 3.86
C ALA A 157 0.95 8.70 3.07
N LEU A 158 -0.31 9.06 3.04
CA LEU A 158 -0.81 10.35 2.57
C LEU A 158 -1.38 11.11 3.77
N ASP A 159 -0.85 12.32 4.03
CA ASP A 159 -1.42 13.21 5.04
C ASP A 159 -2.36 14.21 4.36
N ILE A 160 -3.61 14.27 4.82
CA ILE A 160 -4.65 15.17 4.32
C ILE A 160 -5.08 16.09 5.45
N ALA A 161 -4.67 17.36 5.36
CA ALA A 161 -5.02 18.39 6.33
C ALA A 161 -6.52 18.75 6.21
N ALA A 162 -7.20 18.70 7.33
CA ALA A 162 -8.59 19.11 7.46
C ALA A 162 -8.87 19.52 8.91
N THR A 163 -9.93 20.30 9.14
CA THR A 163 -10.31 20.72 10.49
C THR A 163 -10.74 19.54 11.34
N THR A 164 -10.46 19.61 12.64
CA THR A 164 -10.96 18.61 13.61
C THR A 164 -12.48 18.49 13.48
N GLY A 165 -12.97 17.23 13.48
CA GLY A 165 -14.39 16.92 13.29
C GLY A 165 -14.80 16.74 11.82
N THR A 166 -13.91 17.01 10.82
CA THR A 166 -14.19 16.68 9.42
C THR A 166 -14.40 15.19 9.27
N GLU A 167 -15.47 14.79 8.57
CA GLU A 167 -15.85 13.41 8.36
C GLU A 167 -14.80 12.65 7.55
N ILE A 168 -14.47 11.44 8.03
CA ILE A 168 -13.65 10.46 7.33
C ILE A 168 -14.56 9.32 6.89
N VAL A 169 -14.51 8.96 5.61
CA VAL A 169 -15.31 7.88 5.04
C VAL A 169 -14.44 6.69 4.63
N ALA A 170 -15.04 5.51 4.56
CA ALA A 170 -14.39 4.33 4.00
C ALA A 170 -14.10 4.55 2.51
N PRO A 171 -12.85 4.40 2.05
CA PRO A 171 -12.48 4.63 0.65
C PRO A 171 -12.98 3.53 -0.29
N GLU A 172 -13.27 2.36 0.26
CA GLU A 172 -13.90 1.20 -0.37
C GLU A 172 -14.55 0.36 0.73
N ARG A 173 -15.47 -0.56 0.34
CA ARG A 173 -16.06 -1.54 1.25
C ARG A 173 -14.97 -2.27 2.01
N GLY A 174 -15.18 -2.50 3.31
CA GLY A 174 -14.21 -3.21 4.14
C GLY A 174 -14.77 -3.65 5.48
N LYS A 175 -13.96 -4.45 6.19
CA LYS A 175 -14.26 -4.89 7.55
C LYS A 175 -13.30 -4.22 8.53
N VAL A 176 -13.81 -3.67 9.60
CA VAL A 176 -13.00 -3.11 10.68
C VAL A 176 -12.28 -4.23 11.41
N ILE A 177 -10.94 -4.24 11.41
CA ILE A 177 -10.14 -5.31 12.03
C ILE A 177 -9.34 -4.86 13.24
N LEU A 178 -9.09 -3.56 13.40
CA LEU A 178 -8.41 -3.00 14.57
C LEU A 178 -8.93 -1.59 14.86
N ILE A 179 -9.16 -1.32 16.14
CA ILE A 179 -9.40 0.01 16.69
C ILE A 179 -8.60 0.13 18.00
N GLY A 180 -8.01 1.30 18.24
CA GLY A 180 -7.31 1.57 19.49
C GLY A 180 -6.83 3.01 19.60
N ASP A 181 -6.36 3.37 20.81
CA ASP A 181 -5.57 4.57 21.06
C ASP A 181 -4.11 4.16 21.22
N PHE A 182 -3.28 4.56 20.25
CA PHE A 182 -1.86 4.20 20.15
C PHE A 182 -0.98 5.42 20.33
N PHE A 183 0.15 5.23 20.97
CA PHE A 183 1.07 6.31 21.37
C PHE A 183 1.40 7.28 20.23
N TYR A 184 1.80 6.75 19.07
CA TYR A 184 2.13 7.60 17.92
C TYR A 184 0.93 7.93 17.04
N SER A 185 0.05 6.97 16.83
CA SER A 185 -1.06 7.10 15.89
C SER A 185 -2.31 7.74 16.49
N GLY A 186 -2.36 7.87 17.84
CA GLY A 186 -3.57 8.31 18.54
C GLY A 186 -4.74 7.37 18.28
N ASN A 187 -5.94 7.90 18.19
CA ASN A 187 -7.11 7.11 17.79
C ASN A 187 -6.89 6.57 16.37
N TYR A 188 -6.88 5.25 16.26
CA TYR A 188 -6.42 4.51 15.11
C TYR A 188 -7.40 3.44 14.68
N LEU A 189 -7.55 3.24 13.39
CA LEU A 189 -8.46 2.31 12.76
C LEU A 189 -7.76 1.58 11.61
N ILE A 190 -8.02 0.27 11.42
CA ILE A 190 -7.67 -0.49 10.22
C ILE A 190 -8.93 -1.09 9.61
N LEU A 191 -9.10 -0.91 8.29
CA LEU A 191 -10.04 -1.61 7.44
C LEU A 191 -9.33 -2.68 6.62
N ASP A 192 -9.94 -3.87 6.55
CA ASP A 192 -9.58 -4.97 5.67
C ASP A 192 -10.53 -4.96 4.46
N HIS A 193 -9.97 -4.82 3.25
CA HIS A 193 -10.69 -4.80 1.98
C HIS A 193 -10.62 -6.15 1.26
N GLY A 194 -10.05 -7.16 1.94
CA GLY A 194 -9.88 -8.53 1.44
C GLY A 194 -8.59 -8.74 0.65
N HIS A 195 -8.18 -10.01 0.57
CA HIS A 195 -7.03 -10.48 -0.19
C HIS A 195 -5.73 -9.68 0.07
N GLY A 196 -5.47 -9.34 1.35
CA GLY A 196 -4.26 -8.61 1.76
C GLY A 196 -4.26 -7.11 1.49
N LEU A 197 -5.37 -6.54 0.97
CA LEU A 197 -5.54 -5.10 0.80
C LEU A 197 -6.14 -4.49 2.06
N LEU A 198 -5.40 -3.59 2.70
CA LEU A 198 -5.78 -2.95 3.96
C LEU A 198 -5.62 -1.43 3.86
N SER A 199 -6.38 -0.70 4.66
CA SER A 199 -6.15 0.74 4.87
C SER A 199 -6.17 1.10 6.35
N SER A 200 -5.37 2.10 6.74
CA SER A 200 -5.30 2.55 8.13
C SER A 200 -5.41 4.07 8.25
N TYR A 201 -5.99 4.49 9.36
CA TYR A 201 -6.38 5.87 9.66
C TYR A 201 -5.86 6.25 11.03
N SER A 202 -5.05 7.29 11.11
CA SER A 202 -4.47 7.78 12.36
C SER A 202 -4.94 9.20 12.70
N HIS A 203 -4.73 9.56 13.94
CA HIS A 203 -4.93 10.91 14.50
C HIS A 203 -6.39 11.33 14.59
N LEU A 204 -7.34 10.36 14.61
CA LEU A 204 -8.76 10.64 14.65
C LEU A 204 -9.15 11.34 15.96
N SER A 205 -10.12 12.26 15.90
CA SER A 205 -10.80 12.79 17.10
C SER A 205 -11.87 11.83 17.59
N LYS A 206 -12.50 11.10 16.66
CA LYS A 206 -13.57 10.15 16.95
C LYS A 206 -13.54 8.99 15.98
N ILE A 207 -13.80 7.77 16.49
CA ILE A 207 -14.06 6.57 15.70
C ILE A 207 -15.57 6.30 15.78
N SER A 208 -16.22 6.09 14.63
CA SER A 208 -17.68 5.96 14.52
C SER A 208 -18.14 4.53 14.23
N VAL A 209 -17.22 3.57 14.23
CA VAL A 209 -17.46 2.16 13.89
C VAL A 209 -16.91 1.24 14.98
N SER A 210 -17.26 -0.05 14.92
CA SER A 210 -16.82 -1.08 15.86
C SER A 210 -16.00 -2.17 15.19
N VAL A 211 -15.12 -2.84 15.94
CA VAL A 211 -14.35 -3.99 15.43
C VAL A 211 -15.32 -5.07 14.93
N ASN A 212 -14.99 -5.68 13.80
CA ASN A 212 -15.78 -6.64 13.02
C ASN A 212 -16.98 -6.06 12.26
N GLN A 213 -17.26 -4.76 12.35
CA GLN A 213 -18.28 -4.12 11.53
C GLN A 213 -17.81 -4.11 10.06
N PHE A 214 -18.72 -4.41 9.13
CA PHE A 214 -18.55 -4.09 7.72
C PHE A 214 -19.01 -2.66 7.47
N VAL A 215 -18.29 -1.97 6.62
CA VAL A 215 -18.61 -0.62 6.13
C VAL A 215 -18.63 -0.62 4.62
N GLU A 216 -19.57 0.13 4.03
CA GLU A 216 -19.64 0.31 2.60
C GLU A 216 -18.78 1.52 2.16
N GLN A 217 -18.44 1.59 0.87
CA GLN A 217 -17.73 2.75 0.33
C GLN A 217 -18.52 4.05 0.58
N GLY A 218 -17.86 5.07 1.09
CA GLY A 218 -18.47 6.35 1.45
C GLY A 218 -19.15 6.38 2.82
N GLU A 219 -19.22 5.25 3.54
CA GLU A 219 -19.75 5.20 4.91
C GLU A 219 -18.77 5.87 5.88
N LYS A 220 -19.31 6.67 6.82
CA LYS A 220 -18.52 7.36 7.83
C LYS A 220 -17.85 6.37 8.78
N VAL A 221 -16.52 6.46 8.91
CA VAL A 221 -15.72 5.63 9.83
C VAL A 221 -15.16 6.40 11.02
N GLY A 222 -15.07 7.74 10.92
CA GLY A 222 -14.54 8.58 11.98
C GLY A 222 -14.51 10.05 11.63
N GLU A 223 -13.73 10.80 12.40
CA GLU A 223 -13.55 12.24 12.24
C GLU A 223 -12.08 12.62 12.39
N VAL A 224 -11.61 13.56 11.59
CA VAL A 224 -10.27 14.13 11.65
C VAL A 224 -9.99 14.69 13.04
N GLY A 225 -8.80 14.47 13.54
CA GLY A 225 -8.34 15.02 14.81
C GLY A 225 -6.85 15.34 14.80
N SER A 226 -6.28 15.40 16.00
CA SER A 226 -4.85 15.61 16.23
C SER A 226 -4.35 14.80 17.42
N THR A 227 -4.87 13.58 17.58
CA THR A 227 -4.45 12.66 18.64
C THR A 227 -3.11 11.98 18.29
N GLY A 228 -2.37 11.54 19.32
CA GLY A 228 -1.04 10.95 19.12
C GLY A 228 0.04 11.99 18.81
N ARG A 229 1.05 11.60 18.00
CA ARG A 229 2.21 12.47 17.67
C ARG A 229 1.97 13.22 16.37
N VAL A 230 1.51 14.46 16.46
CA VAL A 230 1.16 15.32 15.33
C VAL A 230 1.61 16.76 15.55
N THR A 231 1.63 17.55 14.48
CA THR A 231 1.86 18.99 14.49
C THR A 231 0.57 19.81 14.31
N GLY A 232 -0.53 19.15 13.96
CA GLY A 232 -1.82 19.79 13.74
C GLY A 232 -2.85 18.83 13.16
N PRO A 233 -4.12 19.23 13.04
CA PRO A 233 -5.19 18.34 12.61
C PRO A 233 -5.01 17.88 11.16
N HIS A 234 -5.00 16.56 10.96
CA HIS A 234 -4.97 15.91 9.64
C HIS A 234 -5.36 14.44 9.75
N LEU A 235 -5.75 13.84 8.65
CA LEU A 235 -5.80 12.40 8.50
C LEU A 235 -4.44 11.90 7.98
N HIS A 236 -3.79 11.00 8.72
CA HIS A 236 -2.68 10.20 8.21
C HIS A 236 -3.26 8.87 7.70
N TRP A 237 -3.25 8.70 6.37
CA TRP A 237 -3.87 7.56 5.68
C TRP A 237 -2.82 6.70 4.99
N SER A 238 -2.75 5.42 5.39
CA SER A 238 -1.87 4.43 4.75
C SER A 238 -2.70 3.34 4.06
N VAL A 239 -2.21 2.84 2.95
CA VAL A 239 -2.78 1.68 2.25
C VAL A 239 -1.70 0.61 2.12
N TYR A 240 -2.11 -0.65 2.25
CA TYR A 240 -1.21 -1.80 2.22
C TYR A 240 -1.76 -2.85 1.24
N LEU A 241 -0.86 -3.50 0.52
CA LEU A 241 -1.16 -4.71 -0.23
C LEU A 241 -0.09 -5.75 0.13
N ASP A 242 -0.52 -6.93 0.58
CA ASP A 242 0.36 -8.02 1.03
C ASP A 242 1.43 -7.52 2.03
N ASN A 243 0.99 -6.78 3.07
CA ASN A 243 1.82 -6.17 4.10
C ASN A 243 2.84 -5.12 3.58
N THR A 244 2.79 -4.76 2.32
CA THR A 244 3.62 -3.71 1.70
C THR A 244 2.84 -2.41 1.64
N ARG A 245 3.40 -1.32 2.18
CA ARG A 245 2.80 0.02 2.07
C ARG A 245 2.89 0.52 0.64
N ILE A 246 1.74 0.88 0.08
CA ILE A 246 1.64 1.48 -1.25
C ILE A 246 1.38 2.99 -1.16
N ASN A 247 1.63 3.70 -2.25
CA ASN A 247 1.31 5.11 -2.37
C ASN A 247 -0.21 5.29 -2.51
N PRO A 248 -0.91 5.89 -1.53
CA PRO A 248 -2.36 6.02 -1.59
C PRO A 248 -2.85 6.85 -2.78
N GLU A 249 -2.04 7.80 -3.27
CA GLU A 249 -2.40 8.61 -4.44
C GLU A 249 -2.48 7.79 -5.73
N SER A 250 -1.79 6.64 -5.81
CA SER A 250 -1.87 5.78 -7.00
C SER A 250 -3.23 5.09 -7.11
N ILE A 251 -3.77 4.59 -5.99
CA ILE A 251 -5.01 3.79 -6.00
C ILE A 251 -6.29 4.63 -6.10
N ILE A 252 -6.26 5.92 -5.73
CA ILE A 252 -7.41 6.83 -5.86
C ILE A 252 -7.51 7.49 -7.23
N LYS A 253 -6.59 7.21 -8.16
CA LYS A 253 -6.67 7.71 -9.53
C LYS A 253 -7.93 7.17 -10.21
N LYS A 254 -8.63 8.06 -10.91
CA LYS A 254 -9.77 7.64 -11.74
C LYS A 254 -9.32 6.55 -12.72
N ASN A 255 -10.10 5.47 -12.81
CA ASN A 255 -9.82 4.33 -13.67
C ASN A 255 -8.45 3.67 -13.38
N PHE A 256 -8.05 3.59 -12.09
CA PHE A 256 -6.77 3.01 -11.71
C PHE A 256 -6.52 1.64 -12.35
N LEU A 257 -7.49 0.73 -12.28
CA LEU A 257 -7.37 -0.60 -12.91
C LEU A 257 -7.10 -0.54 -14.41
N GLU A 258 -7.74 0.39 -15.13
CA GLU A 258 -7.55 0.54 -16.58
C GLU A 258 -6.15 1.05 -16.93
N THR A 259 -5.50 1.75 -15.98
CA THR A 259 -4.14 2.30 -16.20
C THR A 259 -3.05 1.26 -15.97
N ILE A 260 -3.32 0.18 -15.23
CA ILE A 260 -2.33 -0.84 -14.89
C ILE A 260 -2.57 -2.19 -15.57
N LEU A 261 -3.77 -2.42 -16.14
CA LEU A 261 -4.13 -3.60 -16.95
C LEU A 261 -3.98 -3.34 -18.44
#